data_13719ded535c26208f81119ec84004ee
#
_entry.id   13719ded535c26208f81119ec84004ee
#
_cell.length_a   1.000
_cell.length_b   1.000
_cell.length_c   1.000
_cell.angle_alpha   90.00
_cell.angle_beta   90.00
_cell.angle_gamma   90.00
#
_symmetry.space_group_name_H-M   'P 1'
#
loop_
_entity.id
_entity.type
_entity.pdbx_description
1 polymer ?
#
loop_
_entity_poly.entity_id
_entity_poly.type
_entity_poly.pdbx_seq_one_letter_code
_entity_poly.pdbx_strand_id
1 'polypeptide(L)'
;MISAAEFAAYNRAVAKIGDRAASDVEAAVLAWCRGHEGATVAEKREAAKLIMEGFVQGYDDVAAEFAAQWYDDLAERNGARLQQAVTMTTYKPESVDTVARYQAKKLVKGGDAAFARACGEYARNDALRSLNETIISNVGRDRSAGVRFARVPTGFETCTFCIMLASRGAVYHTRKSAGEFKHFHRHCDCKVVPGFEDDPDAELVEGVRPDELRERWWQLEKVDATAGLSAAEREELRHKVMEGGELPENVRKTNPSAHMRKVGHKSSGWMSAATRLNAEIKANGFANAEEFYEYLRTRGTRAETAEAVKLAEEVLGNADATPTLYEVVRSHLRPSIEANFTRGEIAAREVAPTSAEVPNWLEGAKRNNHAKKHGREYGIDYRSKAGQDEYDRIMSEVIDEADDVAFVDDIRGQSGQRCAVYFRGGDIAVVNLDKKVRVSLFKYEEGYSDYYTSLWNKVHRRSDR
;
A
#
# COMPACT_ATOMS: atom_id res chain seq x y z
N MET A 1 -16.13 -4.41 26.34
CA MET A 1 -14.79 -3.85 26.66
C MET A 1 -13.71 -4.87 26.30
N ILE A 2 -12.62 -4.44 25.67
CA ILE A 2 -11.45 -5.24 25.29
C ILE A 2 -10.43 -5.12 26.41
N SER A 3 -9.90 -6.24 26.93
CA SER A 3 -8.87 -6.18 27.97
C SER A 3 -7.56 -5.58 27.44
N ALA A 4 -6.76 -4.99 28.33
CA ALA A 4 -5.44 -4.43 27.97
C ALA A 4 -4.52 -5.50 27.36
N ALA A 5 -4.56 -6.74 27.86
CA ALA A 5 -3.77 -7.86 27.36
C ALA A 5 -4.19 -8.25 25.94
N GLU A 6 -5.48 -8.32 25.67
CA GLU A 6 -6.05 -8.63 24.37
C GLU A 6 -5.73 -7.53 23.33
N PHE A 7 -5.88 -6.27 23.72
CA PHE A 7 -5.52 -5.16 22.84
C PHE A 7 -4.02 -5.13 22.54
N ALA A 8 -3.18 -5.46 23.51
CA ALA A 8 -1.75 -5.61 23.29
C ALA A 8 -1.42 -6.77 22.32
N ALA A 9 -2.14 -7.90 22.42
CA ALA A 9 -2.00 -9.02 21.49
C ALA A 9 -2.41 -8.61 20.07
N TYR A 10 -3.56 -7.94 19.91
CA TYR A 10 -4.00 -7.37 18.64
C TYR A 10 -2.95 -6.44 18.04
N ASN A 11 -2.42 -5.51 18.82
CA ASN A 11 -1.39 -4.58 18.38
C ASN A 11 -0.11 -5.28 17.90
N ARG A 12 0.31 -6.34 18.61
CA ARG A 12 1.46 -7.16 18.19
C ARG A 12 1.18 -7.87 16.86
N ALA A 13 0.00 -8.44 16.68
CA ALA A 13 -0.38 -9.09 15.43
C ALA A 13 -0.40 -8.10 14.26
N VAL A 14 -1.02 -6.94 14.45
CA VAL A 14 -1.04 -5.85 13.45
C VAL A 14 0.37 -5.38 13.10
N ALA A 15 1.23 -5.18 14.10
CA ALA A 15 2.62 -4.79 13.87
C ALA A 15 3.37 -5.83 13.05
N LYS A 16 3.22 -7.13 13.38
CA LYS A 16 3.88 -8.22 12.67
C LYS A 16 3.43 -8.34 11.21
N ILE A 17 2.15 -8.14 10.91
CA ILE A 17 1.66 -8.10 9.52
C ILE A 17 2.38 -6.99 8.75
N GLY A 18 2.41 -5.78 9.30
CA GLY A 18 3.08 -4.64 8.68
C GLY A 18 4.60 -4.84 8.55
N ASP A 19 5.26 -5.33 9.60
CA ASP A 19 6.70 -5.58 9.61
C ASP A 19 7.08 -6.66 8.58
N ARG A 20 6.24 -7.68 8.44
CA ARG A 20 6.47 -8.73 7.46
C ARG A 20 6.29 -8.22 6.04
N ALA A 21 5.25 -7.44 5.77
CA ALA A 21 5.05 -6.77 4.48
C ALA A 21 6.28 -5.92 4.11
N ALA A 22 6.78 -5.14 5.08
CA ALA A 22 7.99 -4.34 4.87
C ALA A 22 9.21 -5.20 4.58
N SER A 23 9.46 -6.22 5.40
CA SER A 23 10.64 -7.09 5.29
C SER A 23 10.67 -7.87 3.98
N ASP A 24 9.54 -8.42 3.53
CA ASP A 24 9.48 -9.22 2.31
C ASP A 24 9.69 -8.37 1.07
N VAL A 25 9.07 -7.19 1.01
CA VAL A 25 9.28 -6.26 -0.11
C VAL A 25 10.71 -5.70 -0.10
N GLU A 26 11.24 -5.30 1.06
CA GLU A 26 12.63 -4.83 1.18
C GLU A 26 13.61 -5.90 0.73
N ALA A 27 13.45 -7.13 1.22
CA ALA A 27 14.31 -8.25 0.88
C ALA A 27 14.24 -8.59 -0.61
N ALA A 28 13.04 -8.64 -1.20
CA ALA A 28 12.85 -8.95 -2.60
C ALA A 28 13.47 -7.87 -3.51
N VAL A 29 13.21 -6.59 -3.24
CA VAL A 29 13.78 -5.47 -4.01
C VAL A 29 15.30 -5.44 -3.88
N LEU A 30 15.84 -5.65 -2.67
CA LEU A 30 17.29 -5.65 -2.45
C LEU A 30 17.98 -6.85 -3.10
N ALA A 31 17.38 -8.03 -3.03
CA ALA A 31 17.89 -9.23 -3.69
C ALA A 31 17.93 -9.05 -5.20
N TRP A 32 16.88 -8.44 -5.75
CA TRP A 32 16.84 -8.09 -7.15
C TRP A 32 18.00 -7.13 -7.53
N CYS A 33 18.15 -6.01 -6.82
CA CYS A 33 19.21 -5.04 -7.09
C CYS A 33 20.62 -5.68 -7.03
N ARG A 34 20.86 -6.59 -6.08
CA ARG A 34 22.12 -7.31 -5.96
C ARG A 34 22.39 -8.28 -7.12
N GLY A 35 21.34 -8.92 -7.63
CA GLY A 35 21.45 -9.77 -8.82
C GLY A 35 21.70 -8.98 -10.11
N HIS A 36 21.56 -7.65 -10.08
CA HIS A 36 21.59 -6.75 -11.23
C HIS A 36 22.36 -5.47 -10.94
N GLU A 37 23.62 -5.62 -10.54
CA GLU A 37 24.48 -4.49 -10.12
C GLU A 37 24.65 -3.40 -11.18
N GLY A 38 24.54 -3.76 -12.48
CA GLY A 38 24.61 -2.83 -13.60
C GLY A 38 23.27 -2.21 -14.02
N ALA A 39 22.16 -2.54 -13.35
CA ALA A 39 20.84 -2.06 -13.74
C ALA A 39 20.70 -0.55 -13.56
N THR A 40 20.06 0.09 -14.52
CA THR A 40 19.73 1.52 -14.50
C THR A 40 18.68 1.84 -13.41
N VAL A 41 18.55 3.11 -13.09
CA VAL A 41 17.50 3.59 -12.16
C VAL A 41 16.09 3.22 -12.68
N ALA A 42 15.88 3.26 -13.99
CA ALA A 42 14.60 2.92 -14.60
C ALA A 42 14.25 1.43 -14.42
N GLU A 43 15.22 0.54 -14.66
CA GLU A 43 15.02 -0.90 -14.47
C GLU A 43 14.79 -1.26 -13.00
N LYS A 44 15.58 -0.68 -12.07
CA LYS A 44 15.39 -0.88 -10.63
C LYS A 44 14.02 -0.41 -10.17
N ARG A 45 13.53 0.71 -10.74
CA ARG A 45 12.19 1.24 -10.45
C ARG A 45 11.10 0.29 -10.94
N GLU A 46 11.21 -0.21 -12.18
CA GLU A 46 10.20 -1.10 -12.76
C GLU A 46 10.16 -2.45 -12.02
N ALA A 47 11.31 -3.02 -11.71
CA ALA A 47 11.39 -4.23 -10.90
C ALA A 47 10.73 -4.05 -9.52
N ALA A 48 11.04 -2.95 -8.83
CA ALA A 48 10.45 -2.67 -7.53
C ALA A 48 8.93 -2.47 -7.62
N LYS A 49 8.43 -1.85 -8.69
CA LYS A 49 7.00 -1.73 -8.96
C LYS A 49 6.33 -3.10 -9.06
N LEU A 50 6.86 -3.99 -9.90
CA LEU A 50 6.31 -5.34 -10.10
C LEU A 50 6.34 -6.18 -8.80
N ILE A 51 7.44 -6.10 -8.05
CA ILE A 51 7.58 -6.74 -6.73
C ILE A 51 6.50 -6.20 -5.78
N MET A 52 6.38 -4.89 -5.67
CA MET A 52 5.37 -4.27 -4.81
C MET A 52 3.95 -4.61 -5.26
N GLU A 53 3.63 -4.62 -6.55
CA GLU A 53 2.31 -5.00 -7.06
C GLU A 53 1.89 -6.40 -6.58
N GLY A 54 2.81 -7.35 -6.56
CA GLY A 54 2.54 -8.70 -6.06
C GLY A 54 2.37 -8.76 -4.54
N PHE A 55 3.35 -8.26 -3.80
CA PHE A 55 3.35 -8.38 -2.33
C PHE A 55 2.35 -7.47 -1.63
N VAL A 56 2.23 -6.20 -2.06
CA VAL A 56 1.34 -5.22 -1.39
C VAL A 56 -0.10 -5.68 -1.46
N GLN A 57 -0.57 -6.12 -2.63
CA GLN A 57 -1.94 -6.62 -2.77
C GLN A 57 -2.19 -7.82 -1.85
N GLY A 58 -1.24 -8.77 -1.78
CA GLY A 58 -1.35 -9.94 -0.91
C GLY A 58 -1.44 -9.57 0.57
N TYR A 59 -0.56 -8.67 1.04
CA TYR A 59 -0.57 -8.22 2.44
C TYR A 59 -1.76 -7.34 2.78
N ASP A 60 -2.26 -6.55 1.85
CA ASP A 60 -3.50 -5.79 2.02
C ASP A 60 -4.70 -6.72 2.23
N ASP A 61 -4.79 -7.79 1.44
CA ASP A 61 -5.85 -8.80 1.58
C ASP A 61 -5.77 -9.51 2.94
N VAL A 62 -4.58 -9.91 3.37
CA VAL A 62 -4.38 -10.53 4.70
C VAL A 62 -4.76 -9.57 5.83
N ALA A 63 -4.31 -8.32 5.76
CA ALA A 63 -4.61 -7.33 6.76
C ALA A 63 -6.12 -6.99 6.84
N ALA A 64 -6.78 -6.95 5.69
CA ALA A 64 -8.22 -6.73 5.60
C ALA A 64 -9.02 -7.90 6.19
N GLU A 65 -8.61 -9.16 5.90
CA GLU A 65 -9.26 -10.35 6.49
C GLU A 65 -9.08 -10.41 8.00
N PHE A 66 -7.87 -10.13 8.48
CA PHE A 66 -7.60 -10.05 9.92
C PHE A 66 -8.51 -9.01 10.60
N ALA A 67 -8.63 -7.82 10.02
CA ALA A 67 -9.49 -6.77 10.55
C ALA A 67 -10.98 -7.13 10.53
N ALA A 68 -11.44 -7.80 9.47
CA ALA A 68 -12.82 -8.25 9.34
C ALA A 68 -13.16 -9.32 10.40
N GLN A 69 -12.25 -10.29 10.61
CA GLN A 69 -12.41 -11.29 11.66
C GLN A 69 -12.52 -10.64 13.05
N TRP A 70 -11.59 -9.72 13.35
CA TRP A 70 -11.58 -9.02 14.62
C TRP A 70 -12.86 -8.18 14.84
N TYR A 71 -13.38 -7.54 13.79
CA TYR A 71 -14.65 -6.82 13.84
C TYR A 71 -15.83 -7.73 14.23
N ASP A 72 -15.93 -8.90 13.59
CA ASP A 72 -17.01 -9.86 13.86
C ASP A 72 -16.89 -10.47 15.26
N ASP A 73 -15.67 -10.82 15.68
CA ASP A 73 -15.42 -11.37 17.03
C ASP A 73 -15.84 -10.35 18.12
N LEU A 74 -15.59 -9.06 17.89
CA LEU A 74 -16.04 -8.00 18.79
C LEU A 74 -17.55 -7.79 18.73
N ALA A 75 -18.16 -7.82 17.55
CA ALA A 75 -19.60 -7.69 17.38
C ALA A 75 -20.34 -8.84 18.10
N GLU A 76 -19.89 -10.08 17.92
CA GLU A 76 -20.46 -11.25 18.60
C GLU A 76 -20.36 -11.14 20.12
N ARG A 77 -19.21 -10.78 20.66
CA ARG A 77 -19.00 -10.60 22.12
C ARG A 77 -19.87 -9.50 22.72
N ASN A 78 -20.19 -8.48 21.96
CA ASN A 78 -21.11 -7.42 22.41
C ASN A 78 -22.59 -7.73 22.09
N GLY A 79 -22.91 -8.94 21.61
CA GLY A 79 -24.26 -9.35 21.29
C GLY A 79 -24.88 -8.60 20.12
N ALA A 80 -24.07 -7.93 19.30
CA ALA A 80 -24.54 -7.19 18.15
C ALA A 80 -24.89 -8.15 17.00
N ARG A 81 -26.14 -8.10 16.55
CA ARG A 81 -26.62 -8.94 15.43
C ARG A 81 -26.39 -8.21 14.11
N LEU A 82 -25.17 -8.29 13.60
CA LEU A 82 -24.76 -7.62 12.38
C LEU A 82 -24.53 -8.62 11.25
N GLN A 83 -24.47 -8.10 10.04
CA GLN A 83 -24.00 -8.88 8.89
C GLN A 83 -22.49 -9.13 9.05
N GLN A 84 -22.03 -10.26 8.54
CA GLN A 84 -20.60 -10.58 8.51
C GLN A 84 -19.80 -9.44 7.90
N ALA A 85 -18.68 -9.10 8.51
CA ALA A 85 -17.83 -8.03 8.02
C ALA A 85 -17.28 -8.34 6.63
N VAL A 86 -17.12 -7.32 5.80
CA VAL A 86 -16.51 -7.42 4.48
C VAL A 86 -15.14 -6.78 4.49
N THR A 87 -14.23 -7.36 3.72
CA THR A 87 -12.87 -6.84 3.55
C THR A 87 -12.84 -5.62 2.64
N MET A 88 -12.00 -4.65 2.98
CA MET A 88 -11.72 -3.48 2.16
C MET A 88 -10.22 -3.27 2.04
N THR A 89 -9.70 -3.39 0.82
CA THR A 89 -8.29 -3.13 0.55
C THR A 89 -8.07 -1.76 -0.05
N THR A 90 -6.93 -1.16 0.23
CA THR A 90 -6.54 0.14 -0.31
C THR A 90 -5.58 0.04 -1.49
N TYR A 91 -5.22 -1.16 -1.86
CA TYR A 91 -4.33 -1.42 -2.99
C TYR A 91 -4.83 -0.76 -4.29
N LYS A 92 -3.92 -0.04 -4.94
CA LYS A 92 -4.13 0.57 -6.25
C LYS A 92 -2.83 0.48 -7.05
N PRO A 93 -2.82 -0.14 -8.24
CA PRO A 93 -1.62 -0.23 -9.07
C PRO A 93 -0.99 1.14 -9.35
N GLU A 94 -1.82 2.16 -9.57
CA GLU A 94 -1.37 3.53 -9.85
C GLU A 94 -0.62 4.15 -8.66
N SER A 95 -1.01 3.78 -7.43
CA SER A 95 -0.34 4.22 -6.21
C SER A 95 1.04 3.57 -6.10
N VAL A 96 1.15 2.28 -6.42
CA VAL A 96 2.41 1.54 -6.42
C VAL A 96 3.38 2.14 -7.43
N ASP A 97 2.93 2.40 -8.67
CA ASP A 97 3.73 3.04 -9.70
C ASP A 97 4.24 4.43 -9.25
N THR A 98 3.33 5.26 -8.72
CA THR A 98 3.68 6.60 -8.20
C THR A 98 4.73 6.51 -7.10
N VAL A 99 4.60 5.55 -6.19
CA VAL A 99 5.54 5.35 -5.08
C VAL A 99 6.89 4.85 -5.60
N ALA A 100 6.92 3.89 -6.52
CA ALA A 100 8.16 3.40 -7.12
C ALA A 100 8.95 4.55 -7.77
N ARG A 101 8.27 5.43 -8.53
CA ARG A 101 8.88 6.64 -9.11
C ARG A 101 9.40 7.60 -8.04
N TYR A 102 8.62 7.87 -7.01
CA TYR A 102 9.01 8.78 -5.95
C TYR A 102 10.21 8.25 -5.16
N GLN A 103 10.21 6.96 -4.81
CA GLN A 103 11.27 6.34 -4.04
C GLN A 103 12.56 6.13 -4.83
N ALA A 104 12.50 6.05 -6.17
CA ALA A 104 13.68 5.95 -7.02
C ALA A 104 14.72 7.07 -6.78
N LYS A 105 14.30 8.23 -6.26
CA LYS A 105 15.20 9.29 -5.78
C LYS A 105 16.19 8.82 -4.70
N LYS A 106 15.84 7.77 -3.96
CA LYS A 106 16.71 7.19 -2.93
C LYS A 106 17.92 6.48 -3.54
N LEU A 107 17.77 5.91 -4.75
CA LEU A 107 18.89 5.29 -5.47
C LEU A 107 20.06 6.24 -5.65
N VAL A 108 19.79 7.51 -5.94
CA VAL A 108 20.81 8.54 -6.18
C VAL A 108 21.51 8.98 -4.89
N LYS A 109 20.78 9.04 -3.75
CA LYS A 109 21.30 9.60 -2.49
C LYS A 109 21.69 8.56 -1.45
N GLY A 110 21.06 7.38 -1.46
CA GLY A 110 21.22 6.37 -0.42
C GLY A 110 21.40 4.96 -0.94
N GLY A 111 21.46 4.78 -2.27
CA GLY A 111 21.69 3.49 -2.91
C GLY A 111 20.52 2.51 -2.78
N ASP A 112 20.78 1.27 -3.21
CA ASP A 112 19.79 0.20 -3.32
C ASP A 112 19.12 -0.15 -1.97
N ALA A 113 19.87 -0.15 -0.87
CA ALA A 113 19.32 -0.44 0.44
C ALA A 113 18.32 0.61 0.93
N ALA A 114 18.58 1.90 0.68
CA ALA A 114 17.66 2.97 1.05
C ALA A 114 16.39 2.96 0.19
N PHE A 115 16.53 2.58 -1.08
CA PHE A 115 15.41 2.41 -1.99
C PHE A 115 14.53 1.22 -1.59
N ALA A 116 15.12 0.05 -1.38
CA ALA A 116 14.41 -1.16 -0.98
C ALA A 116 13.65 -0.97 0.33
N ARG A 117 14.31 -0.38 1.35
CA ARG A 117 13.66 -0.03 2.62
C ARG A 117 12.45 0.89 2.42
N ALA A 118 12.56 1.90 1.56
CA ALA A 118 11.46 2.81 1.31
C ALA A 118 10.27 2.15 0.58
N CYS A 119 10.53 1.16 -0.26
CA CYS A 119 9.50 0.31 -0.86
C CYS A 119 8.81 -0.58 0.21
N GLY A 120 9.60 -1.18 1.10
CA GLY A 120 9.08 -1.96 2.22
C GLY A 120 8.20 -1.14 3.16
N GLU A 121 8.63 0.07 3.54
CA GLU A 121 7.83 0.97 4.36
C GLU A 121 6.48 1.35 3.70
N TYR A 122 6.43 1.44 2.38
CA TYR A 122 5.17 1.65 1.67
C TYR A 122 4.25 0.43 1.84
N ALA A 123 4.75 -0.78 1.62
CA ALA A 123 3.97 -2.01 1.80
C ALA A 123 3.39 -2.13 3.21
N ARG A 124 4.21 -1.87 4.24
CA ARG A 124 3.74 -1.79 5.62
C ARG A 124 2.57 -0.83 5.80
N ASN A 125 2.73 0.40 5.31
CA ASN A 125 1.72 1.44 5.49
C ASN A 125 0.43 1.14 4.73
N ASP A 126 0.52 0.47 3.58
CA ASP A 126 -0.66 0.13 2.79
C ASP A 126 -1.44 -1.02 3.43
N ALA A 127 -0.78 -2.06 3.92
CA ALA A 127 -1.41 -3.12 4.69
C ALA A 127 -2.14 -2.58 5.94
N LEU A 128 -1.49 -1.71 6.72
CA LEU A 128 -2.12 -1.08 7.89
C LEU A 128 -3.30 -0.16 7.51
N ARG A 129 -3.24 0.45 6.33
CA ARG A 129 -4.36 1.24 5.80
C ARG A 129 -5.54 0.36 5.43
N SER A 130 -5.32 -0.76 4.76
CA SER A 130 -6.35 -1.74 4.40
C SER A 130 -7.03 -2.33 5.63
N LEU A 131 -6.26 -2.61 6.69
CA LEU A 131 -6.79 -3.02 8.00
C LEU A 131 -7.76 -1.98 8.56
N ASN A 132 -7.33 -0.72 8.66
CA ASN A 132 -8.16 0.35 9.20
C ASN A 132 -9.39 0.62 8.31
N GLU A 133 -9.24 0.58 7.00
CA GLU A 133 -10.34 0.81 6.05
C GLU A 133 -11.41 -0.26 6.17
N THR A 134 -11.02 -1.52 6.39
CA THR A 134 -11.96 -2.62 6.63
C THR A 134 -12.83 -2.33 7.86
N ILE A 135 -12.23 -1.93 8.99
CA ILE A 135 -13.01 -1.60 10.19
C ILE A 135 -13.92 -0.39 9.94
N ILE A 136 -13.38 0.69 9.37
CA ILE A 136 -14.13 1.93 9.11
C ILE A 136 -15.32 1.69 8.19
N SER A 137 -15.13 0.90 7.13
CA SER A 137 -16.18 0.60 6.15
C SER A 137 -17.30 -0.23 6.76
N ASN A 138 -16.98 -1.23 7.60
CA ASN A 138 -17.98 -2.02 8.31
C ASN A 138 -18.72 -1.18 9.35
N VAL A 139 -18.05 -0.32 10.11
CA VAL A 139 -18.71 0.64 11.00
C VAL A 139 -19.64 1.58 10.23
N GLY A 140 -19.21 2.05 9.05
CA GLY A 140 -20.04 2.90 8.18
C GLY A 140 -21.32 2.18 7.72
N ARG A 141 -21.20 0.90 7.32
CA ARG A 141 -22.31 0.03 6.96
C ARG A 141 -23.28 -0.17 8.13
N ASP A 142 -22.76 -0.49 9.32
CA ASP A 142 -23.53 -0.90 10.49
C ASP A 142 -23.94 0.28 11.39
N ARG A 143 -23.80 1.49 10.88
CA ARG A 143 -24.12 2.72 11.58
C ARG A 143 -25.56 2.81 12.06
N SER A 144 -26.54 2.30 11.29
CA SER A 144 -27.95 2.26 11.69
C SER A 144 -28.21 1.39 12.92
N ALA A 145 -27.31 0.44 13.20
CA ALA A 145 -27.30 -0.37 14.42
C ALA A 145 -26.54 0.29 15.58
N GLY A 146 -26.18 1.57 15.48
CA GLY A 146 -25.48 2.31 16.54
C GLY A 146 -23.95 2.13 16.54
N VAL A 147 -23.39 1.33 15.64
CA VAL A 147 -21.95 1.05 15.61
C VAL A 147 -21.15 2.31 15.27
N ARG A 148 -20.09 2.54 16.01
CA ARG A 148 -19.16 3.67 15.86
C ARG A 148 -17.74 3.16 16.01
N PHE A 149 -16.74 4.02 15.81
CA PHE A 149 -15.37 3.67 16.18
C PHE A 149 -14.69 4.79 16.97
N ALA A 150 -13.71 4.40 17.75
CA ALA A 150 -12.77 5.29 18.40
C ALA A 150 -11.38 5.16 17.76
N ARG A 151 -10.57 6.20 17.95
CA ARG A 151 -9.12 6.07 17.76
C ARG A 151 -8.47 5.81 19.10
N VAL A 152 -7.73 4.72 19.20
CA VAL A 152 -7.10 4.28 20.45
C VAL A 152 -5.58 4.40 20.30
N PRO A 153 -4.92 5.23 21.13
CA PRO A 153 -3.46 5.36 21.13
C PRO A 153 -2.82 4.06 21.64
N THR A 154 -1.66 3.71 21.08
CA THR A 154 -0.96 2.46 21.46
C THR A 154 0.39 2.69 22.13
N GLY A 155 0.84 3.94 22.25
CA GLY A 155 2.14 4.24 22.85
C GLY A 155 2.35 5.72 23.16
N PHE A 156 3.54 6.01 23.68
CA PHE A 156 3.96 7.37 24.05
C PHE A 156 4.23 8.27 22.84
N GLU A 157 4.49 7.68 21.68
CA GLU A 157 4.74 8.42 20.42
C GLU A 157 3.46 8.95 19.76
N THR A 158 2.29 8.67 20.37
CA THR A 158 1.01 9.15 19.84
C THR A 158 0.98 10.68 19.78
N CYS A 159 0.82 11.26 18.61
CA CYS A 159 0.86 12.71 18.45
C CYS A 159 -0.35 13.39 19.11
N THR A 160 -0.18 14.67 19.51
CA THR A 160 -1.23 15.49 20.16
C THR A 160 -2.55 15.47 19.40
N PHE A 161 -2.50 15.48 18.06
CA PHE A 161 -3.71 15.39 17.25
C PHE A 161 -4.44 14.04 17.39
N CYS A 162 -3.70 12.93 17.45
CA CYS A 162 -4.30 11.61 17.67
C CYS A 162 -4.90 11.49 19.06
N ILE A 163 -4.25 12.06 20.09
CA ILE A 163 -4.83 12.13 21.46
C ILE A 163 -6.11 12.94 21.45
N MET A 164 -6.16 14.08 20.74
CA MET A 164 -7.39 14.87 20.55
C MET A 164 -8.52 14.07 19.90
N LEU A 165 -8.21 13.29 18.87
CA LEU A 165 -9.22 12.44 18.24
C LEU A 165 -9.67 11.31 19.18
N ALA A 166 -8.74 10.69 19.88
CA ALA A 166 -9.02 9.63 20.85
C ALA A 166 -9.86 10.12 22.03
N SER A 167 -9.62 11.36 22.50
CA SER A 167 -10.36 11.98 23.60
C SER A 167 -11.85 12.21 23.35
N ARG A 168 -12.29 12.03 22.11
CA ARG A 168 -13.70 12.12 21.72
C ARG A 168 -14.46 10.80 21.90
N GLY A 169 -13.74 9.71 22.18
CA GLY A 169 -14.32 8.39 22.30
C GLY A 169 -14.86 7.80 21.01
N ALA A 170 -15.86 6.93 21.12
CA ALA A 170 -16.48 6.23 20.01
C ALA A 170 -17.55 7.08 19.30
N VAL A 171 -17.12 8.10 18.56
CA VAL A 171 -18.02 9.04 17.86
C VAL A 171 -17.91 8.99 16.35
N TYR A 172 -16.94 8.22 15.81
CA TYR A 172 -16.63 8.26 14.40
C TYR A 172 -17.38 7.19 13.62
N HIS A 173 -17.83 7.56 12.41
CA HIS A 173 -18.43 6.64 11.45
C HIS A 173 -17.68 6.64 10.12
N THR A 174 -16.78 7.60 9.90
CA THR A 174 -16.13 7.80 8.64
C THR A 174 -14.67 8.19 8.86
N ARG A 175 -13.82 7.82 7.91
CA ARG A 175 -12.42 8.19 7.86
C ARG A 175 -12.22 9.71 7.92
N LYS A 176 -13.08 10.45 7.18
CA LYS A 176 -13.02 11.92 7.14
C LYS A 176 -13.27 12.55 8.52
N SER A 177 -14.25 12.07 9.27
CA SER A 177 -14.56 12.59 10.60
C SER A 177 -13.46 12.26 11.61
N ALA A 178 -12.74 11.14 11.40
CA ALA A 178 -11.62 10.68 12.22
C ALA A 178 -10.25 11.23 11.78
N GLY A 179 -10.20 12.27 10.94
CA GLY A 179 -8.96 13.00 10.61
C GLY A 179 -8.22 12.57 9.35
N GLU A 180 -8.92 12.01 8.34
CA GLU A 180 -8.34 11.45 7.11
C GLU A 180 -7.30 12.34 6.41
N PHE A 181 -7.58 13.62 6.20
CA PHE A 181 -6.81 14.46 5.29
C PHE A 181 -5.44 14.91 5.79
N LYS A 182 -5.12 14.67 7.06
CA LYS A 182 -3.83 15.12 7.62
C LYS A 182 -3.13 14.10 8.53
N HIS A 183 -3.79 13.01 8.97
CA HIS A 183 -3.39 12.37 10.20
C HIS A 183 -3.52 10.84 10.28
N PHE A 184 -3.82 10.12 9.20
CA PHE A 184 -3.33 8.75 9.05
C PHE A 184 -1.96 8.83 8.39
N HIS A 185 -1.05 9.52 9.07
CA HIS A 185 0.28 9.73 8.55
C HIS A 185 1.14 8.49 8.75
N ARG A 186 2.21 8.47 8.01
CA ARG A 186 3.27 7.49 8.08
C ARG A 186 3.80 7.46 9.51
N HIS A 187 3.69 6.50 10.31
CA HIS A 187 4.06 6.41 11.74
C HIS A 187 2.95 6.77 12.74
N CYS A 188 1.67 6.81 12.30
CA CYS A 188 0.59 6.92 13.26
C CYS A 188 0.41 5.58 13.98
N ASP A 189 0.59 5.55 15.28
CA ASP A 189 0.49 4.35 16.11
C ASP A 189 -0.93 4.02 16.57
N CYS A 190 -1.86 4.99 16.50
CA CYS A 190 -3.22 4.77 16.96
C CYS A 190 -3.98 3.75 16.08
N LYS A 191 -4.84 2.97 16.73
CA LYS A 191 -5.69 1.97 16.11
C LYS A 191 -7.13 2.44 16.00
N VAL A 192 -7.82 1.95 14.97
CA VAL A 192 -9.27 2.08 14.83
C VAL A 192 -9.92 0.93 15.57
N VAL A 193 -10.73 1.23 16.58
CA VAL A 193 -11.40 0.25 17.43
C VAL A 193 -12.90 0.44 17.30
N PRO A 194 -13.68 -0.58 16.85
CA PRO A 194 -15.12 -0.48 16.75
C PRO A 194 -15.75 -0.52 18.16
N GLY A 195 -16.78 0.28 18.37
CA GLY A 195 -17.61 0.32 19.56
C GLY A 195 -19.06 0.01 19.22
N PHE A 196 -19.67 -0.84 20.02
CA PHE A 196 -21.04 -1.34 19.84
C PHE A 196 -21.99 -0.84 20.93
N GLU A 197 -21.53 0.04 21.78
CA GLU A 197 -22.29 0.63 22.89
C GLU A 197 -22.82 2.02 22.48
N ASP A 198 -23.94 2.42 23.06
CA ASP A 198 -24.56 3.72 22.78
C ASP A 198 -23.78 4.89 23.42
N ASP A 199 -23.03 4.63 24.48
CA ASP A 199 -22.22 5.64 25.15
C ASP A 199 -20.90 5.90 24.40
N PRO A 200 -20.72 7.09 23.81
CA PRO A 200 -19.48 7.43 23.12
C PRO A 200 -18.26 7.57 24.06
N ASP A 201 -18.47 7.84 25.33
CA ASP A 201 -17.42 7.95 26.34
C ASP A 201 -17.12 6.58 27.02
N ALA A 202 -17.75 5.49 26.56
CA ALA A 202 -17.47 4.16 27.05
C ALA A 202 -15.99 3.77 26.89
N GLU A 203 -15.45 3.09 27.87
CA GLU A 203 -14.11 2.52 27.82
C GLU A 203 -14.09 1.28 26.92
N LEU A 204 -13.77 1.47 25.64
CA LEU A 204 -13.71 0.37 24.68
C LEU A 204 -12.53 -0.58 24.94
N VAL A 205 -11.42 -0.03 25.39
CA VAL A 205 -10.20 -0.74 25.74
C VAL A 205 -9.82 -0.40 27.18
N GLU A 206 -9.60 -1.44 28.00
CA GLU A 206 -9.23 -1.31 29.40
C GLU A 206 -8.05 -0.34 29.60
N GLY A 207 -8.21 0.64 30.47
CA GLY A 207 -7.23 1.68 30.73
C GLY A 207 -7.17 2.82 29.72
N VAL A 208 -8.05 2.83 28.70
CA VAL A 208 -8.13 3.91 27.71
C VAL A 208 -9.44 4.66 27.86
N ARG A 209 -9.42 5.68 28.67
CA ARG A 209 -10.60 6.49 29.02
C ARG A 209 -10.61 7.82 28.26
N PRO A 210 -11.70 8.13 27.53
CA PRO A 210 -11.81 9.37 26.75
C PRO A 210 -11.66 10.65 27.59
N ASP A 211 -12.17 10.67 28.82
CA ASP A 211 -12.05 11.81 29.74
C ASP A 211 -10.60 12.09 30.15
N GLU A 212 -9.83 11.04 30.50
CA GLU A 212 -8.40 11.16 30.81
C GLU A 212 -7.59 11.60 29.57
N LEU A 213 -7.92 11.07 28.41
CA LEU A 213 -7.28 11.49 27.14
C LEU A 213 -7.59 12.94 26.81
N ARG A 214 -8.76 13.46 27.20
CA ARG A 214 -9.13 14.89 27.03
C ARG A 214 -8.26 15.79 27.90
N GLU A 215 -7.99 15.37 29.14
CA GLU A 215 -7.08 16.08 30.02
C GLU A 215 -5.63 16.05 29.49
N ARG A 216 -5.15 14.87 29.08
CA ARG A 216 -3.81 14.72 28.46
C ARG A 216 -3.67 15.57 27.19
N TRP A 217 -4.68 15.55 26.32
CA TRP A 217 -4.68 16.40 25.13
C TRP A 217 -4.53 17.88 25.49
N TRP A 218 -5.29 18.36 26.48
CA TRP A 218 -5.19 19.73 26.92
C TRP A 218 -3.81 20.09 27.48
N GLN A 219 -3.20 19.19 28.19
CA GLN A 219 -1.83 19.36 28.69
C GLN A 219 -0.81 19.36 27.56
N LEU A 220 -0.93 18.48 26.56
CA LEU A 220 -0.08 18.45 25.37
C LEU A 220 -0.19 19.75 24.56
N GLU A 221 -1.38 20.29 24.40
CA GLU A 221 -1.58 21.61 23.74
C GLU A 221 -0.87 22.74 24.50
N LYS A 222 -0.79 22.68 25.83
CA LYS A 222 0.00 23.64 26.61
C LYS A 222 1.49 23.48 26.34
N VAL A 223 2.00 22.26 26.25
CA VAL A 223 3.41 21.99 25.89
C VAL A 223 3.72 22.57 24.52
N ASP A 224 2.86 22.26 23.54
CA ASP A 224 3.05 22.72 22.15
C ASP A 224 2.97 24.26 22.01
N ALA A 225 2.13 24.91 22.82
CA ALA A 225 1.93 26.35 22.81
C ALA A 225 3.01 27.14 23.62
N THR A 226 3.77 26.45 24.48
CA THR A 226 4.77 27.13 25.31
C THR A 226 5.98 27.57 24.47
N ALA A 227 6.24 28.87 24.47
CA ALA A 227 7.40 29.43 23.78
C ALA A 227 8.71 29.12 24.51
N GLY A 228 9.81 29.05 23.75
CA GLY A 228 11.18 28.91 24.31
C GLY A 228 11.58 27.48 24.68
N LEU A 229 10.69 26.49 24.58
CA LEU A 229 11.06 25.08 24.77
C LEU A 229 11.82 24.56 23.54
N SER A 230 12.94 23.88 23.77
CA SER A 230 13.64 23.10 22.75
C SER A 230 12.83 21.87 22.33
N ALA A 231 13.22 21.22 21.23
CA ALA A 231 12.58 19.98 20.78
C ALA A 231 12.71 18.86 21.82
N ALA A 232 13.86 18.73 22.48
CA ALA A 232 14.11 17.74 23.52
C ALA A 232 13.24 17.97 24.76
N GLU A 233 13.15 19.22 25.24
CA GLU A 233 12.28 19.56 26.38
C GLU A 233 10.80 19.31 26.06
N ARG A 234 10.35 19.60 24.83
CA ARG A 234 8.98 19.28 24.40
C ARG A 234 8.73 17.78 24.44
N GLU A 235 9.65 16.99 23.95
CA GLU A 235 9.53 15.53 23.93
C GLU A 235 9.50 14.96 25.34
N GLU A 236 10.38 15.38 26.24
CA GLU A 236 10.38 15.00 27.64
C GLU A 236 9.05 15.35 28.34
N LEU A 237 8.55 16.56 28.14
CA LEU A 237 7.27 16.99 28.71
C LEU A 237 6.08 16.21 28.12
N ARG A 238 6.12 15.86 26.84
CA ARG A 238 5.09 15.01 26.22
C ARG A 238 5.08 13.62 26.85
N HIS A 239 6.24 12.97 27.00
CA HIS A 239 6.34 11.70 27.72
C HIS A 239 5.76 11.81 29.14
N LYS A 240 6.13 12.85 29.86
CA LYS A 240 5.64 13.10 31.21
C LYS A 240 4.10 13.21 31.25
N VAL A 241 3.49 13.93 30.31
CA VAL A 241 2.02 14.03 30.18
C VAL A 241 1.40 12.67 29.93
N MET A 242 1.99 11.88 29.02
CA MET A 242 1.48 10.57 28.67
C MET A 242 1.56 9.57 29.83
N GLU A 243 2.53 9.74 30.74
CA GLU A 243 2.67 8.97 31.99
C GLU A 243 1.79 9.52 33.14
N GLY A 244 1.05 10.59 32.91
CA GLY A 244 0.21 11.21 33.94
C GLY A 244 0.96 12.09 34.93
N GLY A 245 2.19 12.53 34.59
CA GLY A 245 3.01 13.38 35.43
C GLY A 245 2.63 14.86 35.35
N GLU A 246 2.93 15.61 36.39
CA GLU A 246 2.64 17.06 36.45
C GLU A 246 3.60 17.89 35.58
N LEU A 247 3.03 18.84 34.85
CA LEU A 247 3.80 19.82 34.07
C LEU A 247 4.41 20.90 34.96
N PRO A 248 5.56 21.49 34.56
CA PRO A 248 6.13 22.69 35.22
C PRO A 248 5.15 23.85 35.23
N GLU A 249 5.26 24.72 36.23
CA GLU A 249 4.30 25.81 36.45
C GLU A 249 4.17 26.78 35.26
N ASN A 250 5.29 27.12 34.61
CA ASN A 250 5.30 27.95 33.42
C ASN A 250 4.53 27.37 32.26
N VAL A 251 4.59 26.04 32.08
CA VAL A 251 3.83 25.31 31.04
C VAL A 251 2.36 25.18 31.43
N ARG A 252 2.07 24.84 32.70
CA ARG A 252 0.69 24.76 33.21
C ARG A 252 -0.09 26.06 33.02
N LYS A 253 0.58 27.21 33.17
CA LYS A 253 -0.05 28.52 32.98
C LYS A 253 -0.21 28.95 31.53
N THR A 254 0.36 28.21 30.56
CA THR A 254 0.23 28.54 29.14
C THR A 254 -1.21 28.36 28.68
N ASN A 255 -1.74 29.36 27.98
CA ASN A 255 -3.06 29.26 27.34
C ASN A 255 -2.92 28.81 25.90
N PRO A 256 -3.34 27.59 25.54
CA PRO A 256 -3.18 27.04 24.19
C PRO A 256 -4.18 27.58 23.16
N SER A 257 -5.19 28.37 23.56
CA SER A 257 -6.29 28.78 22.68
C SER A 257 -5.83 29.48 21.40
N ALA A 258 -4.76 30.27 21.46
CA ALA A 258 -4.18 30.95 20.29
C ALA A 258 -3.46 29.96 19.36
N HIS A 259 -2.74 28.99 19.94
CA HIS A 259 -2.05 27.92 19.22
C HIS A 259 -3.05 27.01 18.50
N MET A 260 -4.10 26.56 19.19
CA MET A 260 -5.17 25.73 18.63
C MET A 260 -5.84 26.40 17.43
N ARG A 261 -6.09 27.71 17.48
CA ARG A 261 -6.62 28.46 16.33
C ARG A 261 -5.64 28.50 15.16
N LYS A 262 -4.35 28.69 15.43
CA LYS A 262 -3.29 28.74 14.40
C LYS A 262 -3.13 27.41 13.67
N VAL A 263 -3.19 26.27 14.37
CA VAL A 263 -3.07 24.94 13.78
C VAL A 263 -4.37 24.41 13.17
N GLY A 264 -5.43 25.24 13.19
CA GLY A 264 -6.68 24.94 12.48
C GLY A 264 -7.58 23.91 13.19
N HIS A 265 -7.49 23.78 14.51
CA HIS A 265 -8.50 23.12 15.34
C HIS A 265 -9.81 23.93 15.33
N LYS A 266 -10.37 24.12 14.14
CA LYS A 266 -11.75 24.58 14.07
C LYS A 266 -12.59 23.45 14.65
N SER A 267 -13.35 23.76 15.69
CA SER A 267 -14.49 22.94 16.08
C SER A 267 -15.28 22.70 14.79
N SER A 268 -15.08 21.52 14.19
CA SER A 268 -15.87 21.14 13.02
C SER A 268 -17.29 21.03 13.54
N GLY A 269 -18.10 22.04 13.21
CA GLY A 269 -19.52 21.95 13.43
C GLY A 269 -19.98 20.59 12.90
N TRP A 270 -20.70 19.85 13.69
CA TRP A 270 -21.18 18.52 13.38
C TRP A 270 -21.92 18.56 12.04
N MET A 271 -21.28 18.06 10.96
CA MET A 271 -22.01 17.78 9.75
C MET A 271 -23.07 16.74 10.07
N SER A 272 -24.31 16.95 9.60
CA SER A 272 -25.38 15.98 9.81
C SER A 272 -24.93 14.60 9.31
N ALA A 273 -25.48 13.57 9.93
CA ALA A 273 -25.20 12.19 9.54
C ALA A 273 -25.37 11.92 8.04
N ALA A 274 -26.42 12.49 7.46
CA ALA A 274 -26.71 12.40 6.02
C ALA A 274 -25.64 13.08 5.15
N THR A 275 -25.13 14.25 5.56
CA THR A 275 -24.07 14.96 4.83
C THR A 275 -22.76 14.18 4.83
N ARG A 276 -22.47 13.49 5.93
CA ARG A 276 -21.26 12.63 6.06
C ARG A 276 -21.36 11.41 5.17
N LEU A 277 -22.48 10.70 5.21
CA LEU A 277 -22.74 9.54 4.37
C LEU A 277 -22.66 9.92 2.87
N ASN A 278 -23.30 11.00 2.47
CA ASN A 278 -23.24 11.47 1.09
C ASN A 278 -21.83 11.87 0.66
N ALA A 279 -21.02 12.43 1.56
CA ALA A 279 -19.61 12.74 1.27
C ALA A 279 -18.78 11.48 1.05
N GLU A 280 -19.02 10.42 1.81
CA GLU A 280 -18.34 9.12 1.64
C GLU A 280 -18.75 8.39 0.36
N ILE A 281 -20.04 8.30 0.11
CA ILE A 281 -20.59 7.72 -1.14
C ILE A 281 -19.91 8.38 -2.34
N LYS A 282 -19.85 9.71 -2.33
CA LYS A 282 -19.25 10.50 -3.40
C LYS A 282 -17.74 10.34 -3.48
N ALA A 283 -17.04 10.25 -2.35
CA ALA A 283 -15.60 10.04 -2.29
C ALA A 283 -15.18 8.67 -2.81
N ASN A 284 -16.06 7.66 -2.69
CA ASN A 284 -15.85 6.32 -3.21
C ASN A 284 -16.41 6.11 -4.62
N GLY A 285 -16.97 7.14 -5.25
CA GLY A 285 -17.45 7.11 -6.64
C GLY A 285 -18.78 6.40 -6.87
N PHE A 286 -19.55 6.14 -5.81
CA PHE A 286 -20.87 5.52 -5.91
C PHE A 286 -21.98 6.55 -6.08
N ALA A 287 -23.04 6.18 -6.78
CA ALA A 287 -24.17 7.07 -7.04
C ALA A 287 -25.04 7.29 -5.80
N ASN A 288 -25.17 6.30 -4.93
CA ASN A 288 -26.00 6.33 -3.72
C ASN A 288 -25.52 5.35 -2.64
N ALA A 289 -26.15 5.38 -1.47
CA ALA A 289 -25.81 4.54 -0.33
C ALA A 289 -26.10 3.05 -0.60
N GLU A 290 -27.14 2.73 -1.32
CA GLU A 290 -27.53 1.35 -1.64
C GLU A 290 -26.46 0.68 -2.51
N GLU A 291 -26.00 1.36 -3.55
CA GLU A 291 -24.92 0.88 -4.43
C GLU A 291 -23.62 0.69 -3.64
N PHE A 292 -23.28 1.61 -2.75
CA PHE A 292 -22.10 1.51 -1.89
C PHE A 292 -22.18 0.32 -0.93
N TYR A 293 -23.32 0.11 -0.27
CA TYR A 293 -23.49 -1.00 0.65
C TYR A 293 -23.58 -2.36 -0.08
N GLU A 294 -24.17 -2.39 -1.26
CA GLU A 294 -24.20 -3.61 -2.09
C GLU A 294 -22.80 -4.02 -2.53
N TYR A 295 -21.98 -3.04 -2.92
CA TYR A 295 -20.57 -3.29 -3.22
C TYR A 295 -19.83 -3.88 -2.00
N LEU A 296 -20.01 -3.30 -0.82
CA LEU A 296 -19.38 -3.81 0.40
C LEU A 296 -19.82 -5.26 0.71
N ARG A 297 -21.11 -5.55 0.50
CA ARG A 297 -21.70 -6.87 0.76
C ARG A 297 -21.26 -7.95 -0.23
N THR A 298 -21.08 -7.59 -1.49
CA THR A 298 -20.81 -8.54 -2.59
C THR A 298 -19.33 -8.79 -2.86
N ARG A 299 -18.42 -8.08 -2.18
CA ARG A 299 -16.96 -8.15 -2.42
C ARG A 299 -16.33 -9.48 -1.96
N GLY A 300 -16.96 -10.55 -2.17
CA GLY A 300 -16.41 -11.86 -1.92
C GLY A 300 -16.53 -12.35 -0.47
N THR A 301 -16.54 -13.64 -0.33
CA THR A 301 -16.71 -14.27 0.97
C THR A 301 -15.40 -14.29 1.73
N ARG A 302 -15.42 -13.76 2.94
CA ARG A 302 -14.33 -13.86 3.89
C ARG A 302 -14.10 -15.30 4.39
N ALA A 303 -15.11 -16.15 4.28
CA ALA A 303 -15.08 -17.53 4.80
C ALA A 303 -13.87 -18.34 4.29
N GLU A 304 -13.48 -18.13 3.03
CA GLU A 304 -12.37 -18.86 2.38
C GLU A 304 -10.99 -18.53 2.97
N THR A 305 -10.84 -17.35 3.56
CA THR A 305 -9.57 -16.88 4.10
C THR A 305 -9.57 -16.76 5.63
N ALA A 306 -10.71 -16.92 6.29
CA ALA A 306 -10.85 -16.78 7.75
C ALA A 306 -9.96 -17.77 8.52
N GLU A 307 -9.83 -19.01 8.05
CA GLU A 307 -8.98 -20.00 8.68
C GLU A 307 -7.48 -19.65 8.53
N ALA A 308 -7.09 -19.16 7.35
CA ALA A 308 -5.73 -18.70 7.11
C ALA A 308 -5.35 -17.52 8.01
N VAL A 309 -6.29 -16.59 8.23
CA VAL A 309 -6.10 -15.45 9.15
C VAL A 309 -5.96 -15.92 10.59
N LYS A 310 -6.79 -16.85 11.07
CA LYS A 310 -6.68 -17.43 12.40
C LYS A 310 -5.32 -18.12 12.64
N LEU A 311 -4.88 -18.89 11.64
CA LEU A 311 -3.58 -19.55 11.69
C LEU A 311 -2.42 -18.54 11.69
N ALA A 312 -2.53 -17.47 10.89
CA ALA A 312 -1.56 -16.38 10.89
C ALA A 312 -1.50 -15.67 12.25
N GLU A 313 -2.64 -15.45 12.89
CA GLU A 313 -2.71 -14.87 14.23
C GLU A 313 -2.05 -15.78 15.29
N GLU A 314 -2.28 -17.08 15.23
CA GLU A 314 -1.64 -18.07 16.11
C GLU A 314 -0.11 -18.06 15.94
N VAL A 315 0.37 -18.03 14.69
CA VAL A 315 1.81 -17.95 14.39
C VAL A 315 2.40 -16.62 14.86
N LEU A 316 1.68 -15.51 14.69
CA LEU A 316 2.09 -14.18 15.15
C LEU A 316 2.12 -14.07 16.67
N GLY A 317 1.21 -14.78 17.35
CA GLY A 317 1.18 -14.87 18.81
C GLY A 317 2.38 -15.62 19.39
N ASN A 318 2.97 -16.53 18.63
CA ASN A 318 4.09 -17.40 19.04
C ASN A 318 5.41 -16.85 18.51
N ALA A 319 6.14 -16.10 19.32
CA ALA A 319 7.39 -15.42 18.91
C ALA A 319 8.51 -16.37 18.45
N ASP A 320 8.45 -17.66 18.83
CA ASP A 320 9.49 -18.67 18.55
C ASP A 320 9.12 -19.63 17.40
N ALA A 321 7.95 -19.48 16.80
CA ALA A 321 7.53 -20.37 15.72
C ALA A 321 8.18 -19.97 14.38
N THR A 322 8.86 -20.89 13.77
CA THR A 322 9.75 -20.73 12.63
C THR A 322 9.21 -21.09 11.24
N PRO A 323 7.99 -21.19 10.85
CA PRO A 323 7.63 -20.83 9.50
C PRO A 323 7.43 -19.33 9.41
N THR A 324 7.89 -18.71 8.34
CA THR A 324 7.58 -17.31 8.10
C THR A 324 6.05 -17.16 8.01
N LEU A 325 5.49 -16.06 8.49
CA LEU A 325 4.06 -15.78 8.34
C LEU A 325 3.60 -16.00 6.90
N TYR A 326 4.45 -15.61 5.94
CA TYR A 326 4.24 -15.82 4.52
C TYR A 326 4.00 -17.30 4.15
N GLU A 327 4.85 -18.21 4.62
CA GLU A 327 4.71 -19.66 4.33
C GLU A 327 3.44 -20.25 4.92
N VAL A 328 3.10 -19.85 6.14
CA VAL A 328 1.89 -20.32 6.82
C VAL A 328 0.64 -19.76 6.15
N VAL A 329 0.58 -18.47 5.91
CA VAL A 329 -0.57 -17.82 5.27
C VAL A 329 -0.74 -18.32 3.84
N ARG A 330 0.35 -18.48 3.08
CA ARG A 330 0.33 -18.97 1.71
C ARG A 330 -0.33 -20.35 1.58
N SER A 331 -0.08 -21.25 2.52
CA SER A 331 -0.64 -22.61 2.47
C SER A 331 -2.17 -22.67 2.67
N HIS A 332 -2.77 -21.59 3.17
CA HIS A 332 -4.19 -21.50 3.51
C HIS A 332 -4.94 -20.41 2.75
N LEU A 333 -4.24 -19.61 1.94
CA LEU A 333 -4.88 -18.54 1.18
C LEU A 333 -5.73 -19.08 0.02
N ARG A 334 -6.79 -18.38 -0.30
CA ARG A 334 -7.50 -18.62 -1.55
C ARG A 334 -6.58 -18.36 -2.76
N PRO A 335 -6.79 -19.04 -3.88
CA PRO A 335 -5.88 -19.00 -5.04
C PRO A 335 -5.60 -17.59 -5.58
N SER A 336 -6.55 -16.66 -5.46
CA SER A 336 -6.37 -15.28 -5.90
C SER A 336 -5.33 -14.50 -5.08
N ILE A 337 -5.27 -14.73 -3.78
CA ILE A 337 -4.28 -14.10 -2.89
C ILE A 337 -2.91 -14.74 -3.11
N GLU A 338 -2.87 -16.08 -3.18
CA GLU A 338 -1.64 -16.80 -3.48
C GLU A 338 -1.02 -16.36 -4.81
N ALA A 339 -1.83 -16.17 -5.85
CA ALA A 339 -1.37 -15.67 -7.15
C ALA A 339 -0.70 -14.29 -7.06
N ASN A 340 -1.13 -13.42 -6.13
CA ASN A 340 -0.50 -12.11 -5.92
C ASN A 340 0.89 -12.25 -5.31
N PHE A 341 1.07 -13.09 -4.28
CA PHE A 341 2.38 -13.38 -3.72
C PHE A 341 3.31 -14.04 -4.74
N THR A 342 2.80 -15.01 -5.51
CA THR A 342 3.57 -15.67 -6.57
C THR A 342 4.05 -14.66 -7.63
N ARG A 343 3.21 -13.70 -8.03
CA ARG A 343 3.64 -12.62 -8.94
C ARG A 343 4.75 -11.78 -8.34
N GLY A 344 4.65 -11.42 -7.07
CA GLY A 344 5.71 -10.69 -6.37
C GLY A 344 7.03 -11.46 -6.32
N GLU A 345 7.00 -12.76 -6.04
CA GLU A 345 8.18 -13.63 -6.04
C GLU A 345 8.79 -13.78 -7.44
N ILE A 346 7.96 -13.96 -8.47
CA ILE A 346 8.42 -14.02 -9.84
C ILE A 346 9.07 -12.70 -10.22
N ALA A 347 8.41 -11.56 -9.95
CA ALA A 347 8.96 -10.24 -10.22
C ALA A 347 10.28 -9.97 -9.46
N ALA A 348 10.45 -10.54 -8.26
CA ALA A 348 11.70 -10.43 -7.50
C ALA A 348 12.87 -11.21 -8.14
N ARG A 349 12.56 -12.28 -8.86
CA ARG A 349 13.57 -13.14 -9.53
C ARG A 349 13.84 -12.70 -10.97
N GLU A 350 12.92 -12.02 -11.57
CA GLU A 350 12.98 -11.69 -13.00
C GLU A 350 13.20 -10.20 -13.24
N VAL A 351 14.10 -9.97 -14.17
CA VAL A 351 14.50 -8.68 -14.67
C VAL A 351 14.11 -8.56 -16.11
N ALA A 352 13.82 -7.35 -16.55
CA ALA A 352 13.96 -7.03 -17.95
C ALA A 352 15.43 -7.23 -18.34
N PRO A 353 15.79 -8.23 -19.14
CA PRO A 353 17.17 -8.51 -19.45
C PRO A 353 17.81 -7.38 -20.24
N THR A 354 19.10 -7.15 -20.01
CA THR A 354 19.93 -6.30 -20.86
C THR A 354 20.15 -6.94 -22.25
N SER A 355 20.60 -6.16 -23.21
CA SER A 355 20.89 -6.70 -24.54
C SER A 355 21.96 -7.80 -24.53
N ALA A 356 22.91 -7.74 -23.60
CA ALA A 356 23.94 -8.75 -23.39
C ALA A 356 23.38 -10.09 -22.90
N GLU A 357 22.31 -10.08 -22.11
CA GLU A 357 21.65 -11.28 -21.59
C GLU A 357 20.72 -11.95 -22.61
N VAL A 358 20.35 -11.21 -23.68
CA VAL A 358 19.50 -11.68 -24.77
C VAL A 358 20.18 -11.46 -26.13
N PRO A 359 21.36 -12.03 -26.36
CA PRO A 359 22.10 -11.79 -27.60
C PRO A 359 21.46 -12.42 -28.83
N ASN A 360 20.62 -13.44 -28.63
CA ASN A 360 20.08 -14.26 -29.70
C ASN A 360 18.65 -13.83 -30.11
N TRP A 361 18.38 -13.95 -31.40
CA TRP A 361 17.03 -13.78 -31.93
C TRP A 361 16.24 -15.10 -31.88
N LEU A 362 14.92 -14.98 -31.84
CA LEU A 362 14.00 -16.11 -31.98
C LEU A 362 14.29 -16.84 -33.31
N GLU A 363 14.58 -18.14 -33.24
CA GLU A 363 14.92 -18.93 -34.41
C GLU A 363 13.76 -19.08 -35.41
N GLY A 364 14.10 -19.16 -36.69
CA GLY A 364 13.21 -19.54 -37.79
C GLY A 364 12.79 -18.43 -38.73
N ALA A 365 11.88 -18.77 -39.68
CA ALA A 365 11.39 -17.88 -40.73
C ALA A 365 10.77 -16.57 -40.22
N LYS A 366 10.36 -16.52 -38.98
CA LYS A 366 9.78 -15.32 -38.34
C LYS A 366 10.80 -14.19 -38.16
N ARG A 367 12.07 -14.50 -37.81
CA ARG A 367 13.16 -13.50 -37.68
C ARG A 367 13.33 -12.71 -39.00
N ASN A 368 13.53 -13.43 -40.10
CA ASN A 368 13.83 -12.80 -41.39
C ASN A 368 12.67 -11.98 -41.94
N ASN A 369 11.43 -12.37 -41.70
CA ASN A 369 10.27 -11.63 -42.17
C ASN A 369 10.01 -10.37 -41.33
N HIS A 370 10.18 -10.42 -40.02
CA HIS A 370 10.03 -9.25 -39.16
C HIS A 370 11.11 -8.20 -39.46
N ALA A 371 12.36 -8.61 -39.46
CA ALA A 371 13.48 -7.71 -39.69
C ALA A 371 13.46 -7.10 -41.15
N LYS A 372 13.02 -7.88 -42.16
CA LYS A 372 12.80 -7.33 -43.52
C LYS A 372 11.69 -6.27 -43.55
N LYS A 373 10.63 -6.46 -42.79
CA LYS A 373 9.52 -5.54 -42.73
C LYS A 373 9.94 -4.26 -41.99
N HIS A 374 10.46 -4.41 -40.79
CA HIS A 374 10.74 -3.31 -39.88
C HIS A 374 12.11 -2.66 -40.08
N GLY A 375 13.09 -3.35 -40.68
CA GLY A 375 14.37 -2.74 -41.05
C GLY A 375 14.21 -1.53 -42.01
N ARG A 376 13.17 -1.52 -42.84
CA ARG A 376 12.85 -0.37 -43.69
C ARG A 376 12.44 0.89 -42.92
N GLU A 377 11.83 0.71 -41.77
CA GLU A 377 11.43 1.80 -40.89
C GLU A 377 12.66 2.57 -40.34
N TYR A 378 13.82 1.87 -40.30
CA TYR A 378 15.12 2.41 -39.92
C TYR A 378 16.03 2.76 -41.09
N GLY A 379 15.56 2.64 -42.33
CA GLY A 379 16.36 2.87 -43.54
C GLY A 379 17.42 1.77 -43.77
N ILE A 380 17.25 0.59 -43.19
CA ILE A 380 18.25 -0.50 -43.21
C ILE A 380 17.94 -1.51 -44.32
N ASP A 381 18.95 -1.83 -45.16
CA ASP A 381 18.90 -3.01 -46.01
C ASP A 381 19.27 -4.27 -45.22
N TYR A 382 18.28 -4.91 -44.63
CA TYR A 382 18.44 -6.13 -43.87
C TYR A 382 19.00 -7.33 -44.65
N ARG A 383 19.11 -7.22 -45.98
CA ARG A 383 19.72 -8.27 -46.80
C ARG A 383 21.26 -8.28 -46.73
N SER A 384 21.85 -7.15 -46.38
CA SER A 384 23.28 -7.03 -46.18
C SER A 384 23.65 -7.41 -44.73
N LYS A 385 24.88 -7.91 -44.53
CA LYS A 385 25.38 -8.17 -43.20
C LYS A 385 25.47 -6.88 -42.38
N ALA A 386 25.93 -5.81 -42.97
CA ALA A 386 26.02 -4.50 -42.32
C ALA A 386 24.65 -3.99 -41.87
N GLY A 387 23.60 -4.22 -42.67
CA GLY A 387 22.23 -3.86 -42.27
C GLY A 387 21.70 -4.75 -41.13
N GLN A 388 22.08 -6.01 -41.08
CA GLN A 388 21.73 -6.91 -39.94
C GLN A 388 22.44 -6.47 -38.65
N ASP A 389 23.72 -6.16 -38.73
CA ASP A 389 24.52 -5.71 -37.59
C ASP A 389 23.99 -4.36 -37.06
N GLU A 390 23.57 -3.46 -37.96
CA GLU A 390 22.96 -2.19 -37.59
C GLU A 390 21.59 -2.36 -36.93
N TYR A 391 20.74 -3.27 -37.39
CA TYR A 391 19.45 -3.58 -36.79
C TYR A 391 19.61 -4.19 -35.39
N ASP A 392 20.61 -5.05 -35.25
CA ASP A 392 20.98 -5.66 -33.93
C ASP A 392 21.52 -4.59 -32.97
N ARG A 393 22.28 -3.61 -33.46
CA ARG A 393 22.78 -2.47 -32.69
C ARG A 393 21.63 -1.62 -32.15
N ILE A 394 20.71 -1.21 -33.05
CA ILE A 394 19.53 -0.43 -32.64
C ILE A 394 18.67 -1.19 -31.63
N MET A 395 18.45 -2.50 -31.85
CA MET A 395 17.73 -3.35 -30.89
C MET A 395 18.40 -3.35 -29.52
N SER A 396 19.74 -3.43 -29.48
CA SER A 396 20.48 -3.39 -28.23
C SER A 396 20.35 -2.04 -27.52
N GLU A 397 20.44 -0.94 -28.28
CA GLU A 397 20.26 0.40 -27.73
C GLU A 397 18.86 0.62 -27.17
N VAL A 398 17.82 0.14 -27.86
CA VAL A 398 16.43 0.24 -27.35
C VAL A 398 16.25 -0.56 -26.08
N ILE A 399 16.89 -1.73 -25.96
CA ILE A 399 16.84 -2.56 -24.73
C ILE A 399 17.60 -1.88 -23.59
N ASP A 400 18.83 -1.43 -23.85
CA ASP A 400 19.75 -0.96 -22.79
C ASP A 400 19.44 0.47 -22.34
N GLU A 401 18.87 1.30 -23.21
CA GLU A 401 18.56 2.71 -22.96
C GLU A 401 17.07 2.99 -22.95
N ALA A 402 16.22 1.98 -22.68
CA ALA A 402 14.78 2.13 -22.65
C ALA A 402 14.31 3.21 -21.66
N ASP A 403 13.43 4.08 -22.10
CA ASP A 403 12.74 5.06 -21.25
C ASP A 403 11.75 4.37 -20.30
N ASP A 404 11.14 3.26 -20.77
CA ASP A 404 10.16 2.47 -20.03
C ASP A 404 10.16 1.01 -20.48
N VAL A 405 9.77 0.09 -19.58
CA VAL A 405 9.65 -1.34 -19.87
C VAL A 405 8.31 -1.85 -19.37
N ALA A 406 7.56 -2.55 -20.20
CA ALA A 406 6.33 -3.22 -19.83
C ALA A 406 6.50 -4.73 -19.90
N PHE A 407 6.02 -5.45 -18.86
CA PHE A 407 5.97 -6.89 -18.85
C PHE A 407 4.58 -7.34 -19.28
N VAL A 408 4.50 -8.26 -20.23
CA VAL A 408 3.26 -8.66 -20.86
C VAL A 408 3.24 -10.18 -21.04
N ASP A 409 2.18 -10.81 -20.57
CA ASP A 409 1.85 -12.17 -20.91
C ASP A 409 1.08 -12.19 -22.22
N ASP A 410 1.27 -13.23 -23.01
CA ASP A 410 0.51 -13.45 -24.24
C ASP A 410 0.63 -12.37 -25.33
N ILE A 411 1.83 -11.87 -25.61
CA ILE A 411 2.03 -11.02 -26.80
C ILE A 411 1.67 -11.77 -28.09
N ARG A 412 1.07 -11.10 -29.04
CA ARG A 412 0.67 -11.68 -30.34
C ARG A 412 1.83 -12.45 -30.97
N GLY A 413 1.66 -13.75 -31.13
CA GLY A 413 2.67 -14.67 -31.68
C GLY A 413 3.63 -15.26 -30.64
N GLN A 414 3.44 -14.95 -29.35
CA GLN A 414 4.17 -15.51 -28.21
C GLN A 414 3.16 -15.97 -27.13
N SER A 415 2.07 -16.64 -27.55
CA SER A 415 0.98 -17.08 -26.66
C SER A 415 1.51 -17.97 -25.55
N GLY A 416 1.08 -17.76 -24.33
CA GLY A 416 1.50 -18.48 -23.12
C GLY A 416 2.94 -18.18 -22.67
N GLN A 417 3.57 -17.11 -23.17
CA GLN A 417 4.95 -16.79 -22.86
C GLN A 417 5.07 -15.34 -22.35
N ARG A 418 5.93 -15.14 -21.39
CA ARG A 418 6.19 -13.81 -20.82
C ARG A 418 7.16 -13.06 -21.70
N CYS A 419 6.84 -11.79 -21.95
CA CYS A 419 7.67 -10.89 -22.73
C CYS A 419 7.93 -9.59 -22.00
N ALA A 420 9.11 -9.00 -22.20
CA ALA A 420 9.41 -7.62 -21.89
C ALA A 420 9.28 -6.79 -23.18
N VAL A 421 8.60 -5.65 -23.08
CA VAL A 421 8.45 -4.67 -24.15
C VAL A 421 9.15 -3.39 -23.72
N TYR A 422 10.19 -3.03 -24.42
CA TYR A 422 11.04 -1.87 -24.17
C TYR A 422 10.59 -0.72 -25.06
N PHE A 423 10.52 0.47 -24.50
CA PHE A 423 10.16 1.70 -25.20
C PHE A 423 11.31 2.70 -25.08
N ARG A 424 11.76 3.25 -26.23
CA ARG A 424 12.75 4.31 -26.30
C ARG A 424 12.35 5.32 -27.36
N GLY A 425 11.87 6.48 -26.91
CA GLY A 425 11.28 7.45 -27.85
C GLY A 425 10.12 6.84 -28.62
N GLY A 426 10.24 6.71 -29.94
CA GLY A 426 9.25 6.05 -30.80
C GLY A 426 9.58 4.59 -31.13
N ASP A 427 10.66 4.03 -30.60
CA ASP A 427 11.10 2.67 -30.90
C ASP A 427 10.57 1.67 -29.87
N ILE A 428 10.18 0.48 -30.36
CA ILE A 428 9.64 -0.61 -29.51
C ILE A 428 10.44 -1.88 -29.78
N ALA A 429 11.04 -2.44 -28.71
CA ALA A 429 11.70 -3.74 -28.75
C ALA A 429 10.94 -4.76 -27.89
N VAL A 430 10.82 -5.98 -28.38
CA VAL A 430 10.17 -7.09 -27.68
C VAL A 430 11.15 -8.22 -27.44
N VAL A 431 11.24 -8.67 -26.20
CA VAL A 431 12.07 -9.80 -25.75
C VAL A 431 11.19 -10.85 -25.12
N ASN A 432 11.40 -12.12 -25.47
CA ASN A 432 10.78 -13.25 -24.81
C ASN A 432 11.61 -13.65 -23.59
N LEU A 433 11.03 -13.54 -22.40
CA LEU A 433 11.70 -13.78 -21.13
C LEU A 433 11.92 -15.28 -20.86
N ASP A 434 10.96 -16.11 -21.29
CA ASP A 434 11.02 -17.55 -21.05
C ASP A 434 12.11 -18.22 -21.90
N LYS A 435 12.34 -17.69 -23.11
CA LYS A 435 13.36 -18.20 -24.04
C LYS A 435 14.64 -17.40 -24.03
N LYS A 436 14.66 -16.25 -23.39
CA LYS A 436 15.77 -15.27 -23.40
C LYS A 436 16.21 -14.91 -24.81
N VAL A 437 15.28 -14.52 -25.66
CA VAL A 437 15.54 -14.20 -27.07
C VAL A 437 14.85 -12.90 -27.49
N ARG A 438 15.46 -12.19 -28.43
CA ARG A 438 14.89 -11.03 -29.13
C ARG A 438 13.77 -11.48 -30.06
N VAL A 439 12.63 -10.80 -30.04
CA VAL A 439 11.46 -11.18 -30.82
C VAL A 439 11.21 -10.20 -31.97
N SER A 440 11.19 -8.89 -31.70
CA SER A 440 10.86 -7.85 -32.66
C SER A 440 11.41 -6.49 -32.27
N LEU A 441 11.77 -5.67 -33.28
CA LEU A 441 12.06 -4.26 -33.16
C LEU A 441 11.28 -3.53 -34.25
N PHE A 442 10.56 -2.46 -33.92
CA PHE A 442 9.76 -1.67 -34.85
C PHE A 442 9.52 -0.25 -34.32
N LYS A 443 9.18 0.68 -35.20
CA LYS A 443 8.75 2.02 -34.83
C LYS A 443 7.27 2.07 -34.54
N TYR A 444 6.91 2.84 -33.52
CA TYR A 444 5.52 3.19 -33.28
C TYR A 444 5.08 4.20 -34.35
N GLU A 445 4.10 3.83 -35.15
CA GLU A 445 3.39 4.74 -36.07
C GLU A 445 1.92 4.81 -35.67
N GLU A 446 1.34 5.99 -35.74
CA GLU A 446 -0.10 6.22 -35.52
C GLU A 446 -0.89 5.35 -36.52
N GLY A 447 -1.59 4.32 -36.02
CA GLY A 447 -2.29 3.33 -36.86
C GLY A 447 -1.79 1.88 -36.74
N TYR A 448 -0.73 1.62 -35.95
CA TYR A 448 -0.43 0.26 -35.49
C TYR A 448 -1.61 -0.31 -34.70
N SER A 449 -1.82 -1.63 -34.85
CA SER A 449 -2.98 -2.32 -34.29
C SER A 449 -3.30 -1.83 -32.89
N ASP A 450 -4.59 -1.69 -32.57
CA ASP A 450 -5.13 -1.21 -31.27
C ASP A 450 -4.43 -1.81 -30.04
N TYR A 451 -3.82 -2.96 -30.19
CA TYR A 451 -3.08 -3.65 -29.15
C TYR A 451 -1.78 -2.91 -28.74
N TYR A 452 -0.93 -2.54 -29.71
CA TYR A 452 0.32 -1.82 -29.43
C TYR A 452 0.06 -0.37 -29.04
N THR A 453 -0.96 0.23 -29.64
CA THR A 453 -1.47 1.55 -29.25
C THR A 453 -2.00 1.52 -27.81
N SER A 454 -2.68 0.44 -27.41
CA SER A 454 -3.14 0.23 -26.04
C SER A 454 -1.98 0.03 -25.06
N LEU A 455 -0.94 -0.73 -25.42
CA LEU A 455 0.28 -0.91 -24.61
C LEU A 455 1.04 0.43 -24.47
N TRP A 456 1.30 1.11 -25.58
CA TRP A 456 1.91 2.44 -25.58
C TRP A 456 1.14 3.42 -24.72
N ASN A 457 -0.18 3.52 -24.90
CA ASN A 457 -1.02 4.41 -24.11
C ASN A 457 -1.08 4.05 -22.62
N LYS A 458 -0.95 2.77 -22.28
CA LYS A 458 -0.87 2.35 -20.87
C LYS A 458 0.43 2.80 -20.22
N VAL A 459 1.54 2.74 -20.93
CA VAL A 459 2.86 3.15 -20.45
C VAL A 459 2.96 4.67 -20.39
N HIS A 460 2.60 5.39 -21.47
CA HIS A 460 2.78 6.84 -21.61
C HIS A 460 1.71 7.68 -20.88
N ARG A 461 0.47 7.21 -20.73
CA ARG A 461 -0.51 7.88 -19.85
C ARG A 461 -0.13 7.87 -18.39
N ARG A 462 0.81 7.00 -17.99
CA ARG A 462 1.36 6.96 -16.64
C ARG A 462 2.52 7.93 -16.44
N SER A 463 3.24 8.32 -17.50
CA SER A 463 4.34 9.30 -17.44
C SER A 463 3.88 10.76 -17.42
N ASP A 464 2.70 11.04 -17.95
CA ASP A 464 2.16 12.41 -18.07
C ASP A 464 1.27 12.84 -16.90
N ARG A 465 1.19 12.04 -15.83
CA ARG A 465 0.50 12.33 -14.58
C ARG A 465 1.49 12.31 -13.43
#